data_5c0895368682ee2f573aca72b920cfe5
#
_entry.id   5c0895368682ee2f573aca72b920cfe5
#
_cell.length_a   1.000
_cell.length_b   1.000
_cell.length_c   1.000
_cell.angle_alpha   90.00
_cell.angle_beta   90.00
_cell.angle_gamma   90.00
#
_symmetry.space_group_name_H-M   'P 1'
#
loop_
_entity.id
_entity.type
_entity.pdbx_description
1 polymer ?
#
loop_
_entity_poly.entity_id
_entity_poly.type
_entity_poly.pdbx_seq_one_letter_code
_entity_poly.pdbx_strand_id
1 'polypeptide(L)'
;MTNLESDMTFPTYGGEVKPATGATLFALGSWLRRGKASADARQLFLEGGRDGDSFYRDRWSYDKIVRSTHGVNCTGSCSWKIFVKDGVITWETQQTDYPTTGADMPEYEPRGCPRGAAFSWYEYSPTRIKYPYVRGVLLDMFREAKKRLGDPVDAWAAVVEDPEKARAYKSQRGRGGMVRVSWEEAMEIVAAAYVHTIKQYGPDRIAVFSVIPAMSMISYGAGARFHELIGGTMLSFY
;
A
#
# COMPACT_ATOMS: atom_id res chain seq x y z
N MET A 1 17.38 -11.84 22.75
CA MET A 1 16.15 -12.55 22.35
C MET A 1 15.00 -11.83 23.01
N THR A 2 14.48 -10.82 22.36
CA THR A 2 13.36 -9.99 22.83
C THR A 2 12.09 -10.57 22.27
N ASN A 3 11.15 -10.87 23.16
CA ASN A 3 9.82 -11.41 22.86
C ASN A 3 9.08 -10.57 21.80
N LEU A 4 8.87 -11.14 20.63
CA LEU A 4 8.05 -10.60 19.53
C LEU A 4 6.60 -11.12 19.57
N GLU A 5 6.15 -11.65 20.71
CA GLU A 5 4.87 -12.38 20.79
C GLU A 5 3.66 -11.57 21.29
N SER A 6 3.77 -10.25 21.54
CA SER A 6 2.70 -9.59 22.28
C SER A 6 1.77 -8.63 21.52
N ASP A 7 1.90 -8.44 20.20
CA ASP A 7 1.12 -7.39 19.52
C ASP A 7 0.36 -7.77 18.23
N MET A 8 -0.01 -9.03 18.08
CA MET A 8 -1.00 -9.35 17.03
C MET A 8 -2.41 -9.41 17.62
N THR A 9 -2.99 -8.25 17.87
CA THR A 9 -4.44 -8.14 18.06
C THR A 9 -5.11 -8.04 16.70
N PHE A 10 -5.81 -9.08 16.31
CA PHE A 10 -6.72 -9.00 15.16
C PHE A 10 -7.96 -8.19 15.57
N PRO A 11 -8.46 -7.30 14.69
CA PRO A 11 -9.68 -6.58 14.98
C PRO A 11 -10.84 -7.55 15.19
N THR A 12 -11.49 -7.44 16.32
CA THR A 12 -12.63 -8.25 16.69
C THR A 12 -13.90 -7.60 16.18
N TYR A 13 -14.60 -8.28 15.33
CA TYR A 13 -15.92 -7.87 14.90
C TYR A 13 -16.96 -8.40 15.91
N GLY A 14 -17.45 -7.50 16.76
CA GLY A 14 -18.72 -7.67 17.47
C GLY A 14 -18.78 -8.72 18.59
N GLY A 15 -17.72 -8.95 19.32
CA GLY A 15 -17.73 -9.79 20.53
C GLY A 15 -16.43 -9.65 21.32
N GLU A 16 -16.48 -9.75 22.64
CA GLU A 16 -15.27 -9.86 23.46
C GLU A 16 -14.45 -11.08 22.99
N VAL A 17 -13.33 -10.82 22.30
CA VAL A 17 -12.37 -11.87 22.00
C VAL A 17 -11.42 -11.98 23.16
N LYS A 18 -11.50 -13.10 23.85
CA LYS A 18 -10.48 -13.46 24.84
C LYS A 18 -9.16 -13.67 24.08
N PRO A 19 -8.04 -13.13 24.59
CA PRO A 19 -6.73 -13.26 23.92
C PRO A 19 -6.42 -14.74 23.70
N ALA A 20 -6.11 -15.07 22.46
CA ALA A 20 -5.66 -16.40 22.10
C ALA A 20 -4.23 -16.56 22.62
N THR A 21 -4.03 -17.49 23.52
CA THR A 21 -2.69 -17.95 23.93
C THR A 21 -2.03 -18.68 22.76
N GLY A 22 -0.72 -18.50 22.58
CA GLY A 22 0.13 -18.86 21.42
C GLY A 22 0.08 -20.30 20.86
N ALA A 23 -0.97 -21.03 21.13
CA ALA A 23 -1.25 -22.33 20.51
C ALA A 23 -2.24 -22.25 19.34
N THR A 24 -2.57 -21.07 18.87
CA THR A 24 -3.75 -20.80 18.03
C THR A 24 -3.57 -21.19 16.58
N LEU A 25 -2.37 -21.36 16.06
CA LEU A 25 -2.15 -21.92 14.73
C LEU A 25 -2.57 -23.39 14.64
N PHE A 26 -2.71 -24.06 15.77
CA PHE A 26 -3.12 -25.46 15.86
C PHE A 26 -4.47 -25.66 16.56
N ALA A 27 -5.18 -24.60 16.87
CA ALA A 27 -6.55 -24.68 17.36
C ALA A 27 -7.58 -25.07 16.29
N LEU A 28 -7.13 -25.70 15.19
CA LEU A 28 -8.01 -26.53 14.36
C LEU A 28 -8.81 -27.54 15.22
N GLY A 29 -8.26 -27.94 16.35
CA GLY A 29 -8.97 -28.74 17.34
C GLY A 29 -10.12 -28.03 18.04
N SER A 30 -10.17 -26.70 18.10
CA SER A 30 -11.32 -25.95 18.62
C SER A 30 -12.46 -25.84 17.59
N TRP A 31 -12.13 -25.93 16.31
CA TRP A 31 -13.11 -25.98 15.22
C TRP A 31 -13.71 -27.37 15.06
N LEU A 32 -12.96 -28.42 15.37
CA LEU A 32 -13.35 -29.81 15.31
C LEU A 32 -13.68 -30.33 16.70
N ARG A 33 -14.56 -29.66 17.43
CA ARG A 33 -15.12 -30.25 18.64
C ARG A 33 -15.93 -31.46 18.19
N ARG A 34 -15.66 -32.60 18.85
CA ARG A 34 -16.48 -33.81 18.65
C ARG A 34 -17.91 -33.44 18.97
N GLY A 35 -18.77 -33.48 17.95
CA GLY A 35 -20.17 -33.33 18.13
C GLY A 35 -20.75 -34.56 18.85
N LYS A 36 -21.86 -34.39 19.51
CA LYS A 36 -22.64 -35.55 20.01
C LYS A 36 -23.42 -36.16 18.86
N ALA A 37 -23.23 -37.45 18.66
CA ALA A 37 -24.06 -38.18 17.71
C ALA A 37 -25.44 -38.43 18.32
N SER A 38 -26.49 -38.43 17.49
CA SER A 38 -27.78 -38.95 17.86
C SER A 38 -27.68 -40.45 18.22
N ALA A 39 -28.63 -40.96 18.99
CA ALA A 39 -28.63 -42.34 19.43
C ALA A 39 -28.58 -43.37 18.24
N ASP A 40 -29.08 -42.97 17.08
CA ASP A 40 -29.07 -43.75 15.85
C ASP A 40 -27.88 -43.45 14.94
N ALA A 41 -26.94 -42.61 15.39
CA ALA A 41 -25.74 -42.15 14.68
C ALA A 41 -26.01 -41.49 13.30
N ARG A 42 -27.24 -41.08 13.01
CA ARG A 42 -27.60 -40.43 11.74
C ARG A 42 -27.41 -38.93 11.74
N GLN A 43 -27.27 -38.34 12.92
CA GLN A 43 -27.07 -36.91 13.07
C GLN A 43 -25.86 -36.62 13.99
N LEU A 44 -25.07 -35.68 13.59
CA LEU A 44 -23.96 -35.18 14.39
C LEU A 44 -24.29 -33.76 14.85
N PHE A 45 -24.44 -33.58 16.16
CA PHE A 45 -24.64 -32.26 16.76
C PHE A 45 -23.28 -31.65 17.07
N LEU A 46 -22.93 -30.58 16.38
CA LEU A 46 -21.70 -29.82 16.64
C LEU A 46 -21.89 -28.94 17.88
N GLU A 47 -21.11 -29.18 18.91
CA GLU A 47 -21.02 -28.31 20.07
C GLU A 47 -20.09 -27.13 19.76
N GLY A 48 -20.48 -25.92 20.13
CA GLY A 48 -19.65 -24.72 19.93
C GLY A 48 -20.20 -23.75 18.91
N GLY A 49 -21.33 -24.05 18.30
CA GLY A 49 -22.01 -23.16 17.36
C GLY A 49 -21.22 -22.91 16.08
N ARG A 50 -21.45 -21.75 15.48
CA ARG A 50 -20.85 -21.35 14.21
C ARG A 50 -19.79 -20.25 14.39
N ASP A 51 -19.08 -20.23 15.51
CA ASP A 51 -18.10 -19.17 15.81
C ASP A 51 -16.95 -19.15 14.79
N GLY A 52 -16.56 -20.34 14.30
CA GLY A 52 -15.58 -20.45 13.22
C GLY A 52 -16.02 -19.83 11.89
N ASP A 53 -17.32 -19.70 11.66
CA ASP A 53 -17.88 -19.08 10.46
C ASP A 53 -17.97 -17.55 10.57
N SER A 54 -17.79 -16.98 11.75
CA SER A 54 -18.01 -15.55 11.99
C SER A 54 -17.22 -14.68 11.03
N PHE A 55 -15.98 -15.05 10.76
CA PHE A 55 -15.14 -14.36 9.78
C PHE A 55 -15.83 -14.27 8.40
N TYR A 56 -16.42 -15.35 7.93
CA TYR A 56 -17.09 -15.37 6.62
C TYR A 56 -18.44 -14.68 6.66
N ARG A 57 -19.21 -14.86 7.72
CA ARG A 57 -20.52 -14.21 7.89
C ARG A 57 -20.41 -12.71 8.07
N ASP A 58 -19.46 -12.27 8.89
CA ASP A 58 -19.29 -10.87 9.21
C ASP A 58 -18.58 -10.10 8.09
N ARG A 59 -17.80 -10.78 7.27
CA ARG A 59 -17.16 -10.20 6.10
C ARG A 59 -18.16 -9.54 5.14
N TRP A 60 -19.36 -10.11 5.02
CA TRP A 60 -20.41 -9.60 4.14
C TRP A 60 -21.30 -8.55 4.79
N SER A 61 -21.13 -8.30 6.10
CA SER A 61 -21.84 -7.23 6.79
C SER A 61 -21.16 -5.90 6.53
N TYR A 62 -21.95 -4.83 6.49
CA TYR A 62 -21.45 -3.47 6.27
C TYR A 62 -22.38 -2.45 6.88
N ASP A 63 -21.81 -1.30 7.22
CA ASP A 63 -22.55 -0.14 7.72
C ASP A 63 -22.92 0.80 6.57
N LYS A 64 -22.06 0.85 5.56
CA LYS A 64 -22.25 1.68 4.38
C LYS A 64 -21.55 1.12 3.15
N ILE A 65 -22.04 1.56 1.99
CA ILE A 65 -21.40 1.36 0.70
C ILE A 65 -20.93 2.72 0.19
N VAL A 66 -19.69 2.80 -0.24
CA VAL A 66 -19.10 4.00 -0.82
C VAL A 66 -18.67 3.70 -2.24
N ARG A 67 -18.97 4.60 -3.17
CA ARG A 67 -18.44 4.50 -4.52
C ARG A 67 -17.01 5.04 -4.54
N SER A 68 -16.08 4.28 -5.09
CA SER A 68 -14.69 4.66 -5.19
C SER A 68 -14.00 3.99 -6.37
N THR A 69 -12.76 4.35 -6.59
CA THR A 69 -11.82 3.66 -7.46
C THR A 69 -10.57 3.30 -6.65
N HIS A 70 -9.67 2.53 -7.20
CA HIS A 70 -8.39 2.24 -6.58
C HIS A 70 -7.26 3.03 -7.24
N GLY A 71 -6.21 3.32 -6.48
CA GLY A 71 -5.08 4.14 -6.89
C GLY A 71 -3.93 3.34 -7.50
N VAL A 72 -4.20 2.46 -8.46
CA VAL A 72 -3.15 1.73 -9.17
C VAL A 72 -2.89 2.32 -10.56
N ASN A 73 -1.71 2.08 -11.09
CA ASN A 73 -1.32 2.48 -12.44
C ASN A 73 -2.07 1.66 -13.48
N CYS A 74 -3.27 2.12 -13.84
CA CYS A 74 -4.17 1.41 -14.72
C CYS A 74 -5.09 2.39 -15.45
N THR A 75 -5.37 2.14 -16.73
CA THR A 75 -6.31 2.90 -17.55
C THR A 75 -7.73 2.33 -17.54
N GLY A 76 -8.00 1.34 -16.67
CA GLY A 76 -9.28 0.63 -16.65
C GLY A 76 -10.47 1.48 -16.23
N SER A 77 -10.24 2.62 -15.56
CA SER A 77 -11.30 3.54 -15.10
C SER A 77 -12.42 2.85 -14.32
N CYS A 78 -12.07 1.84 -13.54
CA CYS A 78 -13.02 1.03 -12.79
C CYS A 78 -13.68 1.83 -11.70
N SER A 79 -14.97 1.57 -11.48
CA SER A 79 -15.72 2.08 -10.35
C SER A 79 -16.20 0.93 -9.48
N TRP A 80 -16.01 1.06 -8.18
CA TRP A 80 -16.24 0.00 -7.21
C TRP A 80 -17.26 0.42 -6.16
N LYS A 81 -18.09 -0.52 -5.77
CA LYS A 81 -18.86 -0.46 -4.52
C LYS A 81 -17.96 -0.98 -3.42
N ILE A 82 -17.56 -0.09 -2.53
CA ILE A 82 -16.70 -0.41 -1.39
C ILE A 82 -17.59 -0.59 -0.16
N PHE A 83 -17.59 -1.78 0.37
CA PHE A 83 -18.35 -2.14 1.57
C PHE A 83 -17.49 -1.84 2.80
N VAL A 84 -18.02 -1.02 3.69
CA VAL A 84 -17.30 -0.54 4.87
C VAL A 84 -18.08 -0.95 6.12
N LYS A 85 -17.37 -1.50 7.10
CA LYS A 85 -17.89 -1.77 8.44
C LYS A 85 -16.94 -1.19 9.48
N ASP A 86 -17.46 -0.42 10.41
CA ASP A 86 -16.68 0.20 11.49
C ASP A 86 -15.43 0.95 10.98
N GLY A 87 -15.54 1.60 9.82
CA GLY A 87 -14.45 2.32 9.19
C GLY A 87 -13.44 1.46 8.42
N VAL A 88 -13.61 0.14 8.38
CA VAL A 88 -12.74 -0.80 7.69
C VAL A 88 -13.40 -1.28 6.40
N ILE A 89 -12.67 -1.32 5.31
CA ILE A 89 -13.13 -1.93 4.05
C ILE A 89 -13.16 -3.44 4.24
N THR A 90 -14.34 -4.03 4.08
CA THR A 90 -14.53 -5.48 4.23
C THR A 90 -14.58 -6.20 2.89
N TRP A 91 -15.01 -5.50 1.85
CA TRP A 91 -15.20 -6.09 0.53
C TRP A 91 -15.35 -5.04 -0.56
N GLU A 92 -15.10 -5.40 -1.81
CA GLU A 92 -15.34 -4.60 -3.01
C GLU A 92 -16.06 -5.40 -4.08
N THR A 93 -16.99 -4.74 -4.77
CA THR A 93 -17.61 -5.29 -5.98
C THR A 93 -17.65 -4.25 -7.08
N GLN A 94 -17.73 -4.71 -8.32
CA GLN A 94 -17.91 -3.85 -9.46
C GLN A 94 -19.19 -3.02 -9.31
N GLN A 95 -19.08 -1.71 -9.51
CA GLN A 95 -20.23 -0.83 -9.70
C GLN A 95 -20.88 -1.16 -11.06
N THR A 96 -22.17 -1.43 -11.09
CA THR A 96 -22.88 -1.83 -12.30
C THR A 96 -24.00 -0.86 -12.71
N ASP A 97 -24.39 0.04 -11.82
CA ASP A 97 -25.45 1.01 -12.01
C ASP A 97 -24.88 2.35 -12.51
N TYR A 98 -24.25 2.33 -13.67
CA TYR A 98 -23.85 3.56 -14.34
C TYR A 98 -25.09 4.29 -14.91
N PRO A 99 -25.04 5.64 -14.96
CA PRO A 99 -26.06 6.38 -15.68
C PRO A 99 -26.00 6.05 -17.17
N THR A 100 -27.15 6.08 -17.81
CA THR A 100 -27.23 5.93 -19.27
C THR A 100 -26.50 7.06 -19.99
N THR A 101 -25.87 6.74 -21.11
CA THR A 101 -25.16 7.69 -21.95
C THR A 101 -26.12 8.40 -22.94
N GLY A 102 -27.35 7.93 -23.06
CA GLY A 102 -28.36 8.46 -23.98
C GLY A 102 -28.65 7.52 -25.15
N ALA A 103 -29.70 7.80 -25.89
CA ALA A 103 -30.23 6.92 -26.94
C ALA A 103 -29.26 6.71 -28.12
N ASP A 104 -28.45 7.72 -28.39
CA ASP A 104 -27.58 7.74 -29.58
C ASP A 104 -26.11 7.29 -29.28
N MET A 105 -25.85 6.89 -28.06
CA MET A 105 -24.50 6.49 -27.61
C MET A 105 -24.52 5.07 -27.07
N PRO A 106 -23.47 4.30 -27.32
CA PRO A 106 -23.33 2.99 -26.66
C PRO A 106 -23.33 3.14 -25.14
N GLU A 107 -24.00 2.24 -24.45
CA GLU A 107 -23.98 2.19 -22.99
C GLU A 107 -22.59 1.82 -22.48
N TYR A 108 -22.27 2.33 -21.29
CA TYR A 108 -21.07 1.92 -20.60
C TYR A 108 -21.16 0.44 -20.18
N GLU A 109 -20.14 -0.29 -20.50
CA GLU A 109 -19.96 -1.62 -19.92
C GLU A 109 -19.19 -1.48 -18.61
N PRO A 110 -19.77 -1.90 -17.47
CA PRO A 110 -19.05 -1.92 -16.21
C PRO A 110 -17.80 -2.80 -16.31
N ARG A 111 -16.67 -2.24 -15.92
CA ARG A 111 -15.37 -2.92 -16.02
C ARG A 111 -14.71 -3.01 -14.67
N GLY A 112 -14.03 -4.11 -14.43
CA GLY A 112 -13.25 -4.38 -13.26
C GLY A 112 -12.30 -5.54 -13.53
N CYS A 113 -11.37 -5.76 -12.62
CA CYS A 113 -10.44 -6.86 -12.69
C CYS A 113 -10.22 -7.46 -11.29
N PRO A 114 -9.63 -8.67 -11.20
CA PRO A 114 -9.35 -9.29 -9.90
C PRO A 114 -8.49 -8.44 -8.97
N ARG A 115 -7.60 -7.59 -9.50
CA ARG A 115 -6.80 -6.68 -8.69
C ARG A 115 -7.66 -5.66 -7.95
N GLY A 116 -8.61 -5.05 -8.63
CA GLY A 116 -9.54 -4.10 -8.01
C GLY A 116 -10.48 -4.79 -7.02
N ALA A 117 -10.98 -5.97 -7.38
CA ALA A 117 -11.86 -6.76 -6.51
C ALA A 117 -11.20 -7.27 -5.22
N ALA A 118 -9.87 -7.23 -5.15
CA ALA A 118 -9.08 -7.65 -3.99
C ALA A 118 -8.24 -6.51 -3.41
N PHE A 119 -8.58 -5.25 -3.69
CA PHE A 119 -7.71 -4.12 -3.35
C PHE A 119 -7.58 -3.88 -1.85
N SER A 120 -8.61 -4.19 -1.06
CA SER A 120 -8.56 -4.15 0.41
C SER A 120 -7.47 -5.05 0.99
N TRP A 121 -7.13 -6.14 0.32
CA TRP A 121 -6.02 -7.01 0.73
C TRP A 121 -4.66 -6.31 0.65
N TYR A 122 -4.47 -5.41 -0.31
CA TYR A 122 -3.27 -4.57 -0.37
C TYR A 122 -3.25 -3.54 0.75
N GLU A 123 -4.42 -2.93 1.04
CA GLU A 123 -4.54 -1.92 2.10
C GLU A 123 -4.21 -2.49 3.48
N TYR A 124 -4.65 -3.71 3.76
CA TYR A 124 -4.48 -4.35 5.08
C TYR A 124 -3.40 -5.44 5.09
N SER A 125 -2.63 -5.56 4.01
CA SER A 125 -1.53 -6.53 3.95
C SER A 125 -0.47 -6.23 5.01
N PRO A 126 0.03 -7.26 5.72
CA PRO A 126 1.15 -7.10 6.63
C PRO A 126 2.44 -6.68 5.92
N THR A 127 2.53 -6.92 4.61
CA THR A 127 3.68 -6.53 3.78
C THR A 127 3.56 -5.12 3.21
N ARG A 128 2.47 -4.39 3.49
CA ARG A 128 2.31 -3.01 3.05
C ARG A 128 3.43 -2.14 3.59
N ILE A 129 4.08 -1.38 2.71
CA ILE A 129 5.11 -0.42 3.09
C ILE A 129 4.44 0.78 3.76
N LYS A 130 4.74 0.98 5.06
CA LYS A 130 4.13 2.03 5.89
C LYS A 130 5.05 3.23 6.13
N TYR A 131 6.33 3.08 5.83
CA TYR A 131 7.36 4.06 6.16
C TYR A 131 8.29 4.25 4.97
N PRO A 132 8.98 5.39 4.88
CA PRO A 132 10.00 5.58 3.87
C PRO A 132 11.22 4.70 4.16
N TYR A 133 11.83 4.24 3.08
CA TYR A 133 13.05 3.44 3.11
C TYR A 133 14.07 4.03 2.16
N VAL A 134 15.30 4.08 2.61
CA VAL A 134 16.45 4.50 1.82
C VAL A 134 17.43 3.33 1.74
N ARG A 135 18.12 3.23 0.62
CA ARG A 135 19.18 2.23 0.44
C ARG A 135 20.29 2.47 1.46
N GLY A 136 20.60 1.47 2.30
CA GLY A 136 21.53 1.60 3.44
C GLY A 136 22.88 2.17 3.04
N VAL A 137 23.49 1.67 1.97
CA VAL A 137 24.77 2.18 1.49
C VAL A 137 24.73 3.68 1.14
N LEU A 138 23.65 4.14 0.51
CA LEU A 138 23.47 5.57 0.22
C LEU A 138 23.28 6.37 1.51
N LEU A 139 22.45 5.85 2.42
CA LEU A 139 22.12 6.50 3.68
C LEU A 139 23.36 6.72 4.55
N ASP A 140 24.22 5.71 4.66
CA ASP A 140 25.45 5.78 5.44
C ASP A 140 26.40 6.82 4.86
N MET A 141 26.61 6.80 3.54
CA MET A 141 27.45 7.79 2.85
C MET A 141 26.92 9.22 3.01
N PHE A 142 25.59 9.39 2.88
CA PHE A 142 24.96 10.70 3.02
C PHE A 142 25.07 11.23 4.44
N ARG A 143 24.79 10.40 5.45
CA ARG A 143 24.89 10.78 6.87
C ARG A 143 26.32 11.15 7.26
N GLU A 144 27.30 10.37 6.80
CA GLU A 144 28.72 10.67 7.03
C GLU A 144 29.12 12.01 6.40
N ALA A 145 28.76 12.22 5.13
CA ALA A 145 29.03 13.47 4.44
C ALA A 145 28.34 14.66 5.10
N LYS A 146 27.07 14.52 5.48
CA LYS A 146 26.31 15.57 6.17
C LYS A 146 26.90 15.91 7.54
N LYS A 147 27.34 14.91 8.31
CA LYS A 147 28.03 15.16 9.60
C LYS A 147 29.28 16.00 9.42
N ARG A 148 30.01 15.82 8.34
CA ARG A 148 31.25 16.53 8.03
C ARG A 148 31.02 17.91 7.43
N LEU A 149 30.05 18.06 6.51
CA LEU A 149 29.83 19.26 5.69
C LEU A 149 28.72 20.18 6.21
N GLY A 150 27.78 19.64 6.99
CA GLY A 150 26.65 20.36 7.55
C GLY A 150 25.49 20.55 6.57
N ASP A 151 25.76 20.96 5.33
CA ASP A 151 24.73 21.19 4.31
C ASP A 151 24.33 19.88 3.60
N PRO A 152 23.04 19.59 3.47
CA PRO A 152 22.57 18.37 2.82
C PRO A 152 22.83 18.32 1.30
N VAL A 153 22.89 19.49 0.63
CA VAL A 153 23.19 19.54 -0.81
C VAL A 153 24.66 19.22 -1.06
N ASP A 154 25.56 19.75 -0.23
CA ASP A 154 26.98 19.43 -0.31
C ASP A 154 27.24 17.98 0.08
N ALA A 155 26.49 17.45 1.04
CA ALA A 155 26.54 16.03 1.40
C ALA A 155 26.11 15.11 0.24
N TRP A 156 25.06 15.48 -0.47
CA TRP A 156 24.64 14.78 -1.67
C TRP A 156 25.70 14.86 -2.77
N ALA A 157 26.23 16.05 -3.04
CA ALA A 157 27.30 16.27 -4.01
C ALA A 157 28.51 15.35 -3.72
N ALA A 158 28.95 15.29 -2.46
CA ALA A 158 30.09 14.46 -2.03
C ALA A 158 29.87 12.94 -2.25
N VAL A 159 28.63 12.51 -2.45
CA VAL A 159 28.31 11.10 -2.78
C VAL A 159 28.21 10.89 -4.28
N VAL A 160 27.55 11.81 -5.01
CA VAL A 160 27.23 11.55 -6.44
C VAL A 160 28.32 12.00 -7.40
N GLU A 161 29.16 12.94 -7.00
CA GLU A 161 30.30 13.42 -7.79
C GLU A 161 31.54 12.53 -7.63
N ASP A 162 31.58 11.72 -6.56
CA ASP A 162 32.60 10.69 -6.39
C ASP A 162 32.19 9.44 -7.17
N PRO A 163 32.96 9.05 -8.22
CA PRO A 163 32.58 7.94 -9.08
C PRO A 163 32.52 6.60 -8.35
N GLU A 164 33.33 6.40 -7.33
CA GLU A 164 33.38 5.14 -6.55
C GLU A 164 32.16 5.04 -5.65
N LYS A 165 31.82 6.09 -4.92
CA LYS A 165 30.62 6.15 -4.08
C LYS A 165 29.35 6.03 -4.91
N ALA A 166 29.26 6.77 -6.02
CA ALA A 166 28.14 6.70 -6.94
C ALA A 166 27.96 5.28 -7.48
N ARG A 167 29.03 4.60 -7.83
CA ARG A 167 28.99 3.21 -8.27
C ARG A 167 28.58 2.28 -7.15
N ALA A 168 29.10 2.47 -5.95
CA ALA A 168 28.82 1.63 -4.79
C ALA A 168 27.31 1.59 -4.47
N TYR A 169 26.65 2.75 -4.33
CA TYR A 169 25.22 2.72 -4.02
C TYR A 169 24.35 2.31 -5.20
N LYS A 170 24.72 2.65 -6.44
CA LYS A 170 23.96 2.26 -7.65
C LYS A 170 24.01 0.76 -7.88
N SER A 171 25.12 0.09 -7.57
CA SER A 171 25.29 -1.36 -7.70
C SER A 171 24.40 -2.16 -6.75
N GLN A 172 23.84 -1.53 -5.72
CA GLN A 172 22.92 -2.18 -4.78
C GLN A 172 21.46 -2.21 -5.24
N ARG A 173 21.15 -1.69 -6.43
CA ARG A 173 19.79 -1.76 -6.99
C ARG A 173 19.34 -3.21 -7.13
N GLY A 174 18.15 -3.53 -6.64
CA GLY A 174 17.58 -4.88 -6.67
C GLY A 174 18.17 -5.88 -5.67
N ARG A 175 19.16 -5.48 -4.84
CA ARG A 175 19.83 -6.37 -3.88
C ARG A 175 19.31 -6.26 -2.44
N GLY A 176 18.25 -5.48 -2.22
CA GLY A 176 17.74 -5.24 -0.86
C GLY A 176 18.56 -4.22 -0.10
N GLY A 177 18.73 -4.45 1.21
CA GLY A 177 19.50 -3.54 2.07
C GLY A 177 18.84 -2.19 2.31
N MET A 178 17.51 -2.14 2.26
CA MET A 178 16.73 -0.94 2.53
C MET A 178 16.61 -0.71 4.03
N VAL A 179 16.85 0.52 4.46
CA VAL A 179 16.78 0.95 5.86
C VAL A 179 15.62 1.92 6.05
N ARG A 180 14.82 1.70 7.06
CA ARG A 180 13.73 2.60 7.45
C ARG A 180 14.31 3.92 7.95
N VAL A 181 13.74 5.03 7.48
CA VAL A 181 14.09 6.38 7.91
C VAL A 181 12.84 7.17 8.29
N SER A 182 13.00 8.36 8.84
CA SER A 182 11.89 9.29 9.01
C SER A 182 11.50 9.94 7.68
N TRP A 183 10.30 10.53 7.63
CA TRP A 183 9.88 11.31 6.46
C TRP A 183 10.76 12.52 6.24
N GLU A 184 11.19 13.19 7.30
CA GLU A 184 12.08 14.36 7.25
C GLU A 184 13.40 13.99 6.60
N GLU A 185 14.02 12.90 7.02
CA GLU A 185 15.29 12.45 6.45
C GLU A 185 15.15 12.01 4.99
N ALA A 186 14.08 11.29 4.66
CA ALA A 186 13.82 10.90 3.28
C ALA A 186 13.64 12.12 2.37
N MET A 187 12.82 13.08 2.80
CA MET A 187 12.56 14.31 2.05
C MET A 187 13.80 15.19 1.94
N GLU A 188 14.63 15.26 2.97
CA GLU A 188 15.90 15.98 2.91
C GLU A 188 16.84 15.42 1.85
N ILE A 189 16.98 14.10 1.77
CA ILE A 189 17.81 13.44 0.74
C ILE A 189 17.25 13.74 -0.66
N VAL A 190 15.94 13.64 -0.85
CA VAL A 190 15.29 13.93 -2.12
C VAL A 190 15.47 15.40 -2.50
N ALA A 191 15.24 16.32 -1.57
CA ALA A 191 15.41 17.76 -1.80
C ALA A 191 16.86 18.12 -2.13
N ALA A 192 17.82 17.53 -1.42
CA ALA A 192 19.25 17.72 -1.70
C ALA A 192 19.61 17.27 -3.13
N ALA A 193 19.07 16.13 -3.56
CA ALA A 193 19.29 15.64 -4.91
C ALA A 193 18.70 16.57 -5.99
N TYR A 194 17.49 17.09 -5.76
CA TYR A 194 16.85 18.04 -6.68
C TYR A 194 17.64 19.36 -6.75
N VAL A 195 17.95 19.96 -5.60
CA VAL A 195 18.67 21.22 -5.54
C VAL A 195 20.06 21.12 -6.14
N HIS A 196 20.79 20.03 -5.86
CA HIS A 196 22.08 19.76 -6.48
C HIS A 196 21.96 19.69 -8.02
N THR A 197 20.98 18.92 -8.52
CA THR A 197 20.79 18.77 -9.97
C THR A 197 20.45 20.10 -10.63
N ILE A 198 19.56 20.89 -10.02
CA ILE A 198 19.18 22.21 -10.52
C ILE A 198 20.38 23.16 -10.58
N LYS A 199 21.19 23.20 -9.51
CA LYS A 199 22.37 24.05 -9.44
C LYS A 199 23.46 23.67 -10.44
N GLN A 200 23.70 22.38 -10.63
CA GLN A 200 24.79 21.89 -11.48
C GLN A 200 24.43 21.79 -12.95
N TYR A 201 23.19 21.42 -13.26
CA TYR A 201 22.85 21.01 -14.63
C TYR A 201 21.61 21.71 -15.20
N GLY A 202 20.89 22.44 -14.37
CA GLY A 202 19.61 23.06 -14.71
C GLY A 202 18.40 22.20 -14.33
N PRO A 203 17.23 22.83 -14.15
CA PRO A 203 16.02 22.14 -13.71
C PRO A 203 15.45 21.18 -14.78
N ASP A 204 15.72 21.43 -16.06
CA ASP A 204 15.32 20.60 -17.20
C ASP A 204 15.95 19.20 -17.16
N ARG A 205 16.98 18.99 -16.34
CA ARG A 205 17.61 17.68 -16.11
C ARG A 205 16.85 16.81 -15.10
N ILE A 206 15.82 17.34 -14.51
CA ILE A 206 14.88 16.57 -13.69
C ILE A 206 13.71 16.19 -14.57
N ALA A 207 13.64 14.91 -14.94
CA ALA A 207 12.56 14.39 -15.72
C ALA A 207 11.54 13.66 -14.84
N VAL A 208 10.26 13.91 -15.10
CA VAL A 208 9.17 13.18 -14.45
C VAL A 208 8.40 12.36 -15.47
N PHE A 209 8.17 11.12 -15.12
CA PHE A 209 7.30 10.21 -15.84
C PHE A 209 6.09 9.93 -14.97
N SER A 210 5.09 10.79 -15.07
CA SER A 210 3.83 10.66 -14.34
C SER A 210 2.86 9.87 -15.19
N VAL A 211 2.62 8.63 -14.80
CA VAL A 211 1.78 7.73 -15.56
C VAL A 211 0.44 7.54 -14.88
N ILE A 212 -0.55 7.47 -15.70
CA ILE A 212 -1.85 6.87 -15.56
C ILE A 212 -2.87 7.61 -14.75
N PRO A 213 -3.88 8.04 -15.47
CA PRO A 213 -4.93 8.92 -14.99
C PRO A 213 -6.14 8.21 -14.38
N ALA A 214 -6.14 6.90 -14.18
CA ALA A 214 -7.29 6.22 -13.57
C ALA A 214 -7.53 6.59 -12.10
N MET A 215 -6.65 7.42 -11.56
CA MET A 215 -6.68 7.94 -10.20
C MET A 215 -7.35 9.30 -10.13
N SER A 216 -7.42 9.86 -8.94
CA SER A 216 -7.92 11.22 -8.76
C SER A 216 -7.09 12.23 -9.56
N MET A 217 -7.75 13.24 -10.11
CA MET A 217 -7.09 14.34 -10.81
C MET A 217 -6.05 15.05 -9.95
N ILE A 218 -6.26 15.10 -8.64
CA ILE A 218 -5.30 15.68 -7.69
C ILE A 218 -4.02 14.86 -7.65
N SER A 219 -4.12 13.54 -7.56
CA SER A 219 -2.94 12.65 -7.52
C SER A 219 -2.14 12.73 -8.82
N TYR A 220 -2.82 12.83 -9.95
CA TYR A 220 -2.19 13.00 -11.24
C TYR A 220 -1.56 14.39 -11.40
N GLY A 221 -2.35 15.43 -11.11
CA GLY A 221 -1.95 16.82 -11.37
C GLY A 221 -0.90 17.35 -10.40
N ALA A 222 -0.87 16.89 -9.15
CA ALA A 222 0.03 17.45 -8.14
C ALA A 222 1.51 17.26 -8.48
N GLY A 223 1.88 16.05 -8.95
CA GLY A 223 3.26 15.77 -9.37
C GLY A 223 3.66 16.58 -10.60
N ALA A 224 2.80 16.62 -11.62
CA ALA A 224 3.02 17.39 -12.83
C ALA A 224 3.21 18.88 -12.51
N ARG A 225 2.28 19.47 -11.74
CA ARG A 225 2.37 20.86 -11.33
C ARG A 225 3.67 21.19 -10.57
N PHE A 226 4.07 20.32 -9.64
CA PHE A 226 5.31 20.50 -8.90
C PHE A 226 6.52 20.58 -9.84
N HIS A 227 6.61 19.62 -10.79
CA HIS A 227 7.74 19.58 -11.72
C HIS A 227 7.75 20.74 -12.71
N GLU A 228 6.60 21.19 -13.17
CA GLU A 228 6.50 22.39 -14.01
C GLU A 228 6.93 23.64 -13.25
N LEU A 229 6.53 23.79 -11.98
CA LEU A 229 6.90 24.95 -11.15
C LEU A 229 8.40 25.03 -10.87
N ILE A 230 9.11 23.91 -10.80
CA ILE A 230 10.58 23.89 -10.65
C ILE A 230 11.33 23.94 -11.98
N GLY A 231 10.63 23.95 -13.10
CA GLY A 231 11.22 23.94 -14.45
C GLY A 231 11.71 22.58 -14.92
N GLY A 232 11.18 21.48 -14.37
CA GLY A 232 11.52 20.13 -14.76
C GLY A 232 10.90 19.70 -16.09
N THR A 233 11.40 18.62 -16.68
CA THR A 233 10.93 18.07 -17.94
C THR A 233 9.84 17.03 -17.72
N MET A 234 8.66 17.28 -18.27
CA MET A 234 7.56 16.32 -18.28
C MET A 234 7.71 15.36 -19.46
N LEU A 235 7.74 14.06 -19.17
CA LEU A 235 7.75 13.02 -20.20
C LEU A 235 6.32 12.57 -20.47
N SER A 236 5.97 12.51 -21.75
CA SER A 236 4.74 11.87 -22.20
C SER A 236 4.88 10.36 -22.18
N PHE A 237 3.77 9.66 -21.94
CA PHE A 237 3.72 8.20 -22.04
C PHE A 237 2.75 7.73 -23.14
N TYR A 238 2.31 8.64 -23.99
CA TYR A 238 1.57 8.39 -25.22
C TYR A 238 2.48 8.58 -26.43
#